data_a331be86335618b89cede7de37108d3e
#
_entry.id   a331be86335618b89cede7de37108d3e
#
_cell.length_a   1.000
_cell.length_b   1.000
_cell.length_c   1.000
_cell.angle_alpha   90.00
_cell.angle_beta   90.00
_cell.angle_gamma   90.00
#
_symmetry.space_group_name_H-M   'P 1'
#
loop_
_entity.id
_entity.type
_entity.pdbx_description
1 polymer ?
#
loop_
_entity_poly.entity_id
_entity_poly.type
_entity_poly.pdbx_seq_one_letter_code
_entity_poly.pdbx_strand_id
1 'polypeptide(L)'
;IPIIADDYVDLAFGTGVVKVTPAHDFNDYAVGQRHQLPLINVLTLDAKINENAPAVYQGLERFAARKQIVADLDAAGLLEKVQPHKLMVPRGDRTQTIIEPMLTDQWFVAVSKPSPDNKYQPGSSIAGAALDAVTKGDIKLVPENWISTYTQWLENIQDWCISRQLWWGHQIPA
;
A
#
# COMPACT_ATOMS: atom_id res chain seq x y z
N ILE A 1 -11.23 -18.66 5.89
CA ILE A 1 -9.99 -18.01 5.41
C ILE A 1 -9.32 -18.97 4.47
N PRO A 2 -9.02 -18.59 3.21
CA PRO A 2 -8.28 -19.46 2.29
C PRO A 2 -6.82 -19.64 2.74
N ILE A 3 -6.27 -20.81 2.44
CA ILE A 3 -4.84 -21.10 2.58
C ILE A 3 -4.24 -21.01 1.18
N ILE A 4 -3.21 -20.19 1.03
CA ILE A 4 -2.53 -19.94 -0.24
C ILE A 4 -1.03 -20.21 -0.08
N ALA A 5 -0.35 -20.48 -1.18
CA ALA A 5 1.11 -20.54 -1.25
C ALA A 5 1.61 -19.30 -2.02
N ASP A 6 2.60 -18.60 -1.49
CA ASP A 6 3.18 -17.40 -2.11
C ASP A 6 4.66 -17.29 -1.74
N ASP A 7 5.49 -16.90 -2.69
CA ASP A 7 6.93 -16.74 -2.53
C ASP A 7 7.32 -15.61 -1.55
N TYR A 8 6.35 -14.79 -1.14
CA TYR A 8 6.52 -13.78 -0.10
C TYR A 8 6.83 -14.41 1.28
N VAL A 9 6.45 -15.66 1.49
CA VAL A 9 6.59 -16.35 2.76
C VAL A 9 7.98 -16.94 2.90
N ASP A 10 8.76 -16.45 3.87
CA ASP A 10 10.03 -17.06 4.24
C ASP A 10 9.79 -18.27 5.15
N LEU A 11 10.02 -19.45 4.61
CA LEU A 11 9.84 -20.72 5.32
C LEU A 11 10.81 -20.92 6.49
N ALA A 12 11.93 -20.18 6.51
CA ALA A 12 12.92 -20.26 7.58
C ALA A 12 12.60 -19.28 8.73
N PHE A 13 11.65 -18.36 8.54
CA PHE A 13 11.27 -17.39 9.54
C PHE A 13 10.03 -17.83 10.33
N GLY A 14 10.15 -17.88 11.66
CA GLY A 14 9.05 -18.22 12.55
C GLY A 14 8.50 -19.63 12.30
N THR A 15 7.21 -19.72 11.98
CA THR A 15 6.53 -20.98 11.66
C THR A 15 6.46 -21.27 10.17
N GLY A 16 6.92 -20.35 9.31
CA GLY A 16 6.70 -20.43 7.87
C GLY A 16 5.25 -20.18 7.45
N VAL A 17 4.41 -19.65 8.35
CA VAL A 17 3.01 -19.31 8.09
C VAL A 17 2.77 -17.85 8.40
N VAL A 18 2.18 -17.12 7.45
CA VAL A 18 1.90 -15.68 7.56
C VAL A 18 0.40 -15.45 7.44
N LYS A 19 -0.15 -14.62 8.32
CA LYS A 19 -1.50 -14.08 8.20
C LYS A 19 -1.44 -12.87 7.25
N VAL A 20 -2.28 -12.87 6.22
CA VAL A 20 -2.34 -11.85 5.19
C VAL A 20 -3.62 -11.02 5.33
N THR A 21 -3.47 -9.69 5.43
CA THR A 21 -4.59 -8.71 5.52
C THR A 21 -4.43 -7.63 4.46
N PRO A 22 -4.89 -7.85 3.23
CA PRO A 22 -4.58 -7.03 2.06
C PRO A 22 -5.02 -5.56 2.16
N ALA A 23 -6.02 -5.25 3.00
CA ALA A 23 -6.51 -3.88 3.15
C ALA A 23 -5.66 -3.01 4.11
N HIS A 24 -4.73 -3.59 4.88
CA HIS A 24 -4.04 -2.90 5.98
C HIS A 24 -2.52 -3.07 5.99
N ASP A 25 -1.94 -3.62 4.95
CA ASP A 25 -0.49 -3.76 4.79
C ASP A 25 -0.12 -3.75 3.31
N PHE A 26 0.96 -3.06 2.94
CA PHE A 26 1.37 -2.91 1.54
C PHE A 26 1.84 -4.24 0.92
N ASN A 27 2.57 -5.05 1.66
CA ASN A 27 3.04 -6.34 1.17
C ASN A 27 1.89 -7.32 1.06
N ASP A 28 1.01 -7.34 2.06
CA ASP A 28 -0.21 -8.13 2.06
C ASP A 28 -1.15 -7.74 0.92
N TYR A 29 -1.20 -6.43 0.57
CA TYR A 29 -1.94 -5.95 -0.60
C TYR A 29 -1.40 -6.57 -1.90
N ALA A 30 -0.08 -6.59 -2.08
CA ALA A 30 0.53 -7.20 -3.26
C ALA A 30 0.25 -8.71 -3.35
N VAL A 31 0.30 -9.43 -2.23
CA VAL A 31 -0.13 -10.84 -2.14
C VAL A 31 -1.62 -10.96 -2.49
N GLY A 32 -2.45 -10.09 -1.93
CA GLY A 32 -3.89 -10.03 -2.20
C GLY A 32 -4.21 -9.86 -3.68
N GLN A 33 -3.49 -9.00 -4.38
CA GLN A 33 -3.66 -8.79 -5.82
C GLN A 33 -3.30 -10.05 -6.62
N ARG A 34 -2.18 -10.71 -6.31
CA ARG A 34 -1.76 -11.94 -7.01
C ARG A 34 -2.77 -13.09 -6.85
N HIS A 35 -3.35 -13.20 -5.68
CA HIS A 35 -4.28 -14.28 -5.32
C HIS A 35 -5.75 -13.89 -5.36
N GLN A 36 -6.07 -12.67 -5.83
CA GLN A 36 -7.44 -12.13 -5.91
C GLN A 36 -8.20 -12.24 -4.58
N LEU A 37 -7.50 -11.95 -3.46
CA LEU A 37 -8.09 -12.00 -2.14
C LEU A 37 -9.03 -10.81 -1.90
N PRO A 38 -10.10 -10.97 -1.11
CA PRO A 38 -10.97 -9.86 -0.76
C PRO A 38 -10.21 -8.79 0.06
N LEU A 39 -10.48 -7.52 -0.25
CA LEU A 39 -9.92 -6.36 0.44
C LEU A 39 -10.90 -5.94 1.55
N ILE A 40 -10.74 -6.49 2.74
CA ILE A 40 -11.62 -6.22 3.87
C ILE A 40 -11.00 -5.14 4.75
N ASN A 41 -11.45 -3.90 4.60
CA ASN A 41 -11.08 -2.81 5.48
C ASN A 41 -11.88 -2.90 6.79
N VAL A 42 -11.21 -2.90 7.93
CA VAL A 42 -11.83 -3.01 9.27
C VAL A 42 -11.72 -1.72 10.09
N LEU A 43 -11.21 -0.63 9.49
CA LEU A 43 -11.05 0.66 10.16
C LEU A 43 -11.91 1.74 9.51
N THR A 44 -12.37 2.68 10.33
CA THR A 44 -12.93 3.97 9.90
C THR A 44 -11.81 4.99 9.68
N LEU A 45 -12.11 6.16 9.09
CA LEU A 45 -11.12 7.23 8.87
C LEU A 45 -10.52 7.79 10.16
N ASP A 46 -11.23 7.67 11.29
CA ASP A 46 -10.72 8.04 12.62
C ASP A 46 -10.13 6.85 13.39
N ALA A 47 -9.79 5.78 12.66
CA ALA A 47 -9.12 4.58 13.14
C ALA A 47 -9.87 3.85 14.28
N LYS A 48 -11.18 3.84 14.23
CA LYS A 48 -12.03 2.95 15.01
C LYS A 48 -12.36 1.71 14.20
N ILE A 49 -12.74 0.66 14.87
CA ILE A 49 -13.18 -0.59 14.25
C ILE A 49 -14.55 -0.36 13.58
N ASN A 50 -14.68 -0.71 12.31
CA ASN A 50 -15.89 -0.50 11.52
C ASN A 50 -16.82 -1.73 11.51
N GLU A 51 -17.89 -1.65 10.72
CA GLU A 51 -18.94 -2.67 10.60
C GLU A 51 -18.50 -3.98 9.95
N ASN A 52 -17.34 -4.03 9.29
CA ASN A 52 -16.79 -5.26 8.70
C ASN A 52 -16.14 -6.19 9.73
N ALA A 53 -15.93 -5.70 10.94
CA ALA A 53 -15.42 -6.49 12.05
C ALA A 53 -16.56 -7.09 12.89
N PRO A 54 -16.28 -8.09 13.73
CA PRO A 54 -17.28 -8.64 14.66
C PRO A 54 -17.92 -7.56 15.54
N ALA A 55 -19.23 -7.62 15.73
CA ALA A 55 -20.02 -6.60 16.41
C ALA A 55 -19.48 -6.20 17.79
N VAL A 56 -18.88 -7.12 18.53
CA VAL A 56 -18.31 -6.89 19.86
C VAL A 56 -17.15 -5.89 19.86
N TYR A 57 -16.49 -5.69 18.71
CA TYR A 57 -15.35 -4.77 18.58
C TYR A 57 -15.70 -3.47 17.85
N GLN A 58 -16.85 -3.38 17.20
CA GLN A 58 -17.27 -2.22 16.42
C GLN A 58 -17.33 -0.95 17.27
N GLY A 59 -16.85 0.16 16.69
CA GLY A 59 -16.79 1.46 17.34
C GLY A 59 -15.65 1.63 18.36
N LEU A 60 -14.94 0.56 18.73
CA LEU A 60 -13.78 0.68 19.60
C LEU A 60 -12.62 1.39 18.89
N GLU A 61 -11.89 2.22 19.62
CA GLU A 61 -10.60 2.73 19.19
C GLU A 61 -9.61 1.56 19.01
N ARG A 62 -8.76 1.61 17.99
CA ARG A 62 -7.91 0.48 17.56
C ARG A 62 -7.05 -0.13 18.67
N PHE A 63 -6.51 0.68 19.60
CA PHE A 63 -5.69 0.16 20.70
C PHE A 63 -6.56 -0.45 21.82
N ALA A 64 -7.75 0.08 22.03
CA ALA A 64 -8.74 -0.53 22.92
C ALA A 64 -9.20 -1.87 22.34
N ALA A 65 -9.51 -1.93 21.05
CA ALA A 65 -9.86 -3.16 20.35
C ALA A 65 -8.75 -4.21 20.43
N ARG A 66 -7.48 -3.83 20.20
CA ARG A 66 -6.33 -4.73 20.36
C ARG A 66 -6.27 -5.36 21.74
N LYS A 67 -6.44 -4.53 22.78
CA LYS A 67 -6.43 -5.01 24.17
C LYS A 67 -7.57 -5.99 24.45
N GLN A 68 -8.77 -5.68 23.96
CA GLN A 68 -9.94 -6.54 24.11
C GLN A 68 -9.78 -7.87 23.38
N ILE A 69 -9.31 -7.84 22.12
CA ILE A 69 -9.07 -9.05 21.32
C ILE A 69 -8.07 -9.99 22.02
N VAL A 70 -6.99 -9.44 22.59
CA VAL A 70 -6.00 -10.25 23.34
C VAL A 70 -6.64 -10.89 24.56
N ALA A 71 -7.46 -10.15 25.31
CA ALA A 71 -8.17 -10.68 26.47
C ALA A 71 -9.18 -11.77 26.08
N ASP A 72 -9.90 -11.59 24.98
CA ASP A 72 -10.89 -12.56 24.49
C ASP A 72 -10.21 -13.85 23.99
N LEU A 73 -9.06 -13.74 23.33
CA LEU A 73 -8.25 -14.89 22.91
C LEU A 73 -7.70 -15.66 24.13
N ASP A 74 -7.28 -14.97 25.16
CA ASP A 74 -6.83 -15.56 26.42
C ASP A 74 -7.97 -16.31 27.11
N ALA A 75 -9.12 -15.67 27.25
CA ALA A 75 -10.33 -16.28 27.82
C ALA A 75 -10.81 -17.51 27.03
N ALA A 76 -10.60 -17.53 25.72
CA ALA A 76 -10.92 -18.67 24.86
C ALA A 76 -9.84 -19.77 24.88
N GLY A 77 -8.73 -19.59 25.60
CA GLY A 77 -7.60 -20.53 25.62
C GLY A 77 -6.84 -20.62 24.29
N LEU A 78 -6.93 -19.58 23.47
CA LEU A 78 -6.30 -19.50 22.14
C LEU A 78 -5.04 -18.61 22.12
N LEU A 79 -4.74 -17.93 23.20
CA LEU A 79 -3.55 -17.11 23.34
C LEU A 79 -2.36 -17.94 23.80
N GLU A 80 -1.37 -18.14 22.93
CA GLU A 80 -0.13 -18.84 23.31
C GLU A 80 0.78 -17.94 24.16
N LYS A 81 1.08 -16.74 23.65
CA LYS A 81 1.93 -15.76 24.34
C LYS A 81 1.79 -14.35 23.76
N VAL A 82 2.10 -13.35 24.55
CA VAL A 82 2.38 -11.98 24.11
C VAL A 82 3.89 -11.74 24.22
N GLN A 83 4.53 -11.37 23.11
CA GLN A 83 5.97 -11.17 23.07
C GLN A 83 6.28 -9.73 22.62
N PRO A 84 7.16 -8.98 23.33
CA PRO A 84 7.63 -7.69 22.88
C PRO A 84 8.30 -7.81 21.52
N HIS A 85 7.93 -6.93 20.59
CA HIS A 85 8.52 -6.86 19.26
C HIS A 85 8.85 -5.41 18.91
N LYS A 86 10.05 -5.17 18.40
CA LYS A 86 10.49 -3.86 17.92
C LYS A 86 10.23 -3.75 16.44
N LEU A 87 9.42 -2.78 16.04
CA LEU A 87 9.14 -2.47 14.64
C LEU A 87 9.16 -0.95 14.41
N MET A 88 9.39 -0.57 13.16
CA MET A 88 9.29 0.82 12.72
C MET A 88 7.82 1.14 12.45
N VAL A 89 7.25 2.04 13.24
CA VAL A 89 5.83 2.45 13.09
C VAL A 89 5.77 3.81 12.41
N PRO A 90 5.06 3.96 11.28
CA PRO A 90 4.90 5.25 10.61
C PRO A 90 4.12 6.23 11.50
N ARG A 91 4.55 7.48 11.51
CA ARG A 91 3.91 8.56 12.28
C ARG A 91 3.75 9.80 11.43
N GLY A 92 2.70 10.56 11.69
CA GLY A 92 2.48 11.86 11.07
C GLY A 92 3.51 12.88 11.55
N ASP A 93 4.11 13.64 10.63
CA ASP A 93 5.18 14.59 10.93
C ASP A 93 4.80 15.63 11.99
N ARG A 94 3.57 16.13 11.94
CA ARG A 94 3.11 17.22 12.80
C ARG A 94 2.54 16.74 14.11
N THR A 95 1.74 15.68 14.08
CA THR A 95 0.98 15.21 15.24
C THR A 95 1.65 14.06 15.98
N GLN A 96 2.65 13.42 15.38
CA GLN A 96 3.27 12.19 15.87
C GLN A 96 2.28 11.04 16.07
N THR A 97 1.08 11.16 15.54
CA THR A 97 0.05 10.13 15.61
C THR A 97 0.48 8.93 14.75
N ILE A 98 0.26 7.74 15.25
CA ILE A 98 0.50 6.50 14.52
C ILE A 98 -0.43 6.44 13.31
N ILE A 99 0.15 6.19 12.14
CA ILE A 99 -0.58 6.04 10.88
C ILE A 99 -0.89 4.56 10.69
N GLU A 100 -2.16 4.26 10.46
CA GLU A 100 -2.62 2.91 10.10
C GLU A 100 -2.76 2.84 8.57
N PRO A 101 -2.10 1.90 7.88
CA PRO A 101 -2.37 1.66 6.47
C PRO A 101 -3.81 1.21 6.28
N MET A 102 -4.51 1.84 5.33
CA MET A 102 -5.85 1.44 4.91
C MET A 102 -6.10 1.87 3.48
N LEU A 103 -6.99 1.18 2.80
CA LEU A 103 -7.40 1.52 1.44
C LEU A 103 -8.31 2.74 1.48
N THR A 104 -8.00 3.71 0.60
CA THR A 104 -8.83 4.89 0.36
C THR A 104 -8.86 5.18 -1.14
N ASP A 105 -9.95 5.77 -1.61
CA ASP A 105 -10.04 6.20 -3.00
C ASP A 105 -9.08 7.35 -3.25
N GLN A 106 -8.27 7.22 -4.29
CA GLN A 106 -7.28 8.20 -4.71
C GLN A 106 -7.28 8.32 -6.23
N TRP A 107 -6.84 9.47 -6.72
CA TRP A 107 -6.59 9.69 -8.13
C TRP A 107 -5.17 9.29 -8.48
N PHE A 108 -5.04 8.46 -9.51
CA PHE A 108 -3.76 8.00 -10.03
C PHE A 108 -3.61 8.35 -11.51
N VAL A 109 -2.39 8.70 -11.90
CA VAL A 109 -1.98 8.72 -13.31
C VAL A 109 -1.24 7.43 -13.60
N ALA A 110 -1.75 6.66 -14.54
CA ALA A 110 -1.17 5.38 -14.96
C ALA A 110 0.05 5.63 -15.86
N VAL A 111 1.15 6.10 -15.27
CA VAL A 111 2.35 6.55 -16.02
C VAL A 111 3.11 5.41 -16.70
N SER A 112 2.99 4.20 -16.18
CA SER A 112 3.65 2.99 -16.71
C SER A 112 2.81 2.22 -17.73
N LYS A 113 1.52 2.51 -17.83
CA LYS A 113 0.59 1.77 -18.69
C LYS A 113 0.43 2.44 -20.05
N PRO A 114 0.39 1.67 -21.16
CA PRO A 114 0.08 2.20 -22.47
C PRO A 114 -1.30 2.86 -22.50
N SER A 115 -1.39 4.04 -23.11
CA SER A 115 -2.64 4.75 -23.32
C SER A 115 -3.01 4.75 -24.81
N PRO A 116 -4.23 4.31 -25.18
CA PRO A 116 -4.71 4.38 -26.55
C PRO A 116 -4.86 5.83 -27.05
N ASP A 117 -5.15 6.75 -26.13
CA ASP A 117 -5.38 8.17 -26.42
C ASP A 117 -4.11 9.02 -26.46
N ASN A 118 -2.94 8.40 -26.31
CA ASN A 118 -1.67 9.10 -26.37
C ASN A 118 -1.41 9.60 -27.79
N LYS A 119 -1.71 10.88 -28.04
CA LYS A 119 -1.58 11.51 -29.36
C LYS A 119 -0.16 11.55 -29.90
N TYR A 120 0.85 11.53 -29.03
CA TYR A 120 2.26 11.66 -29.41
C TYR A 120 2.90 10.31 -29.74
N GLN A 121 2.52 9.26 -29.01
CA GLN A 121 3.00 7.90 -29.23
C GLN A 121 1.90 6.89 -28.89
N PRO A 122 0.97 6.63 -29.82
CA PRO A 122 -0.12 5.67 -29.62
C PRO A 122 0.41 4.30 -29.19
N GLY A 123 -0.16 3.76 -28.10
CA GLY A 123 0.26 2.48 -27.53
C GLY A 123 1.51 2.54 -26.62
N SER A 124 2.13 3.73 -26.46
CA SER A 124 3.21 3.94 -25.49
C SER A 124 2.65 4.45 -24.16
N SER A 125 3.38 4.16 -23.09
CA SER A 125 3.15 4.78 -21.77
C SER A 125 3.84 6.15 -21.70
N ILE A 126 3.46 6.98 -20.72
CA ILE A 126 4.13 8.25 -20.41
C ILE A 126 5.61 7.99 -20.11
N ALA A 127 5.89 6.99 -19.26
CA ALA A 127 7.26 6.61 -18.91
C ALA A 127 8.05 6.09 -20.11
N GLY A 128 7.43 5.26 -20.96
CA GLY A 128 8.06 4.75 -22.18
C GLY A 128 8.41 5.86 -23.16
N ALA A 129 7.51 6.82 -23.38
CA ALA A 129 7.78 7.98 -24.22
C ALA A 129 8.92 8.84 -23.68
N ALA A 130 8.99 9.04 -22.36
CA ALA A 130 10.07 9.78 -21.73
C ALA A 130 11.43 9.06 -21.84
N LEU A 131 11.47 7.73 -21.65
CA LEU A 131 12.67 6.93 -21.87
C LEU A 131 13.15 7.00 -23.31
N ASP A 132 12.25 6.84 -24.26
CA ASP A 132 12.53 6.93 -25.70
C ASP A 132 13.16 8.26 -26.09
N ALA A 133 12.65 9.37 -25.56
CA ALA A 133 13.17 10.70 -25.88
C ALA A 133 14.66 10.86 -25.50
N VAL A 134 15.08 10.27 -24.38
CA VAL A 134 16.52 10.28 -23.98
C VAL A 134 17.32 9.25 -24.80
N THR A 135 16.79 8.04 -24.97
CA THR A 135 17.49 6.97 -25.69
C THR A 135 17.71 7.32 -27.18
N LYS A 136 16.74 7.97 -27.80
CA LYS A 136 16.85 8.44 -29.20
C LYS A 136 17.69 9.72 -29.34
N GLY A 137 18.02 10.38 -28.22
CA GLY A 137 18.82 11.60 -28.21
C GLY A 137 18.02 12.87 -28.48
N ASP A 138 16.70 12.82 -28.46
CA ASP A 138 15.82 14.00 -28.59
C ASP A 138 15.99 14.92 -27.38
N ILE A 139 16.26 14.33 -26.21
CA ILE A 139 16.60 15.04 -24.98
C ILE A 139 17.96 14.56 -24.49
N LYS A 140 18.85 15.50 -24.16
CA LYS A 140 20.15 15.21 -23.57
C LYS A 140 20.21 15.67 -22.12
N LEU A 141 20.66 14.77 -21.25
CA LEU A 141 20.90 15.08 -19.85
C LEU A 141 22.34 15.58 -19.66
N VAL A 142 22.51 16.69 -18.95
CA VAL A 142 23.82 17.28 -18.65
C VAL A 142 23.96 17.45 -17.13
N PRO A 143 24.98 16.80 -16.54
CA PRO A 143 25.93 15.86 -17.14
C PRO A 143 25.33 14.48 -17.44
N GLU A 144 25.97 13.73 -18.33
CA GLU A 144 25.45 12.44 -18.84
C GLU A 144 25.33 11.33 -17.78
N ASN A 145 26.04 11.44 -16.67
CA ASN A 145 25.95 10.47 -15.56
C ASN A 145 24.53 10.36 -14.98
N TRP A 146 23.65 11.33 -15.19
CA TRP A 146 22.24 11.28 -14.76
C TRP A 146 21.38 10.34 -15.61
N ILE A 147 21.86 9.89 -16.76
CA ILE A 147 21.09 8.98 -17.66
C ILE A 147 20.76 7.67 -16.94
N SER A 148 21.70 7.10 -16.20
CA SER A 148 21.46 5.85 -15.47
C SER A 148 20.38 5.99 -14.39
N THR A 149 20.43 7.07 -13.62
CA THR A 149 19.42 7.36 -12.59
C THR A 149 18.05 7.60 -13.22
N TYR A 150 17.99 8.37 -14.28
CA TYR A 150 16.76 8.66 -15.03
C TYR A 150 16.12 7.39 -15.58
N THR A 151 16.91 6.55 -16.25
CA THR A 151 16.46 5.28 -16.82
C THR A 151 15.93 4.35 -15.72
N GLN A 152 16.71 4.13 -14.68
CA GLN A 152 16.31 3.27 -13.56
C GLN A 152 15.00 3.74 -12.90
N TRP A 153 14.81 5.05 -12.77
CA TRP A 153 13.58 5.62 -12.21
C TRP A 153 12.37 5.32 -13.09
N LEU A 154 12.46 5.56 -14.39
CA LEU A 154 11.33 5.43 -15.31
C LEU A 154 11.01 3.97 -15.65
N GLU A 155 12.00 3.07 -15.68
CA GLU A 155 11.78 1.63 -15.87
C GLU A 155 11.01 1.00 -14.69
N ASN A 156 11.19 1.54 -13.48
CA ASN A 156 10.57 1.00 -12.27
C ASN A 156 9.46 1.91 -11.71
N ILE A 157 8.99 2.88 -12.51
CA ILE A 157 8.03 3.86 -12.05
C ILE A 157 6.68 3.22 -11.74
N GLN A 158 6.12 3.56 -10.61
CA GLN A 158 4.77 3.17 -10.21
C GLN A 158 3.74 4.22 -10.66
N ASP A 159 2.47 3.82 -10.73
CA ASP A 159 1.38 4.75 -10.98
C ASP A 159 1.42 5.91 -9.98
N TRP A 160 1.33 7.13 -10.46
CA TRP A 160 1.50 8.32 -9.65
C TRP A 160 0.21 8.75 -8.97
N CYS A 161 0.16 8.64 -7.64
CA CYS A 161 -0.94 9.19 -6.85
C CYS A 161 -0.84 10.72 -6.82
N ILE A 162 -1.77 11.39 -7.49
CA ILE A 162 -1.82 12.86 -7.60
C ILE A 162 -2.74 13.51 -6.58
N SER A 163 -3.63 12.76 -5.95
CA SER A 163 -4.54 13.27 -4.93
C SER A 163 -3.94 13.29 -3.52
N ARG A 164 -4.43 14.21 -2.71
CA ARG A 164 -4.16 14.31 -1.27
C ARG A 164 -5.47 14.62 -0.58
N GLN A 165 -5.77 13.93 0.50
CA GLN A 165 -6.96 14.16 1.33
C GLN A 165 -6.73 15.35 2.26
N LEU A 166 -6.81 16.54 1.72
CA LEU A 166 -6.63 17.80 2.43
C LEU A 166 -7.96 18.55 2.52
N TRP A 167 -8.24 19.12 3.67
CA TRP A 167 -9.42 19.97 3.86
C TRP A 167 -9.32 21.27 3.04
N TRP A 168 -8.12 21.72 2.81
CA TRP A 168 -7.82 22.89 1.98
C TRP A 168 -6.56 22.62 1.16
N GLY A 169 -6.65 22.76 -0.14
CA GLY A 169 -5.57 22.49 -1.08
C GLY A 169 -6.03 22.69 -2.52
N HIS A 170 -5.16 22.33 -3.46
CA HIS A 170 -5.48 22.36 -4.89
C HIS A 170 -6.48 21.26 -5.24
N GLN A 171 -7.54 21.62 -5.96
CA GLN A 171 -8.49 20.66 -6.50
C GLN A 171 -7.93 20.02 -7.77
N ILE A 172 -8.20 18.75 -7.96
CA ILE A 172 -7.90 18.05 -9.21
C ILE A 172 -8.99 18.43 -10.22
N PRO A 173 -8.65 18.97 -11.39
CA PRO A 173 -9.62 19.38 -12.39
C PRO A 173 -10.11 18.19 -13.23
N ALA A 174 -10.80 17.23 -12.58
CA ALA A 174 -11.35 16.03 -13.22
C ALA A 174 -12.79 15.79 -12.79
#